data_e30d7ed5105a79cf6427a93c5a11c66b
#
_entry.id   e30d7ed5105a79cf6427a93c5a11c66b
#
_cell.length_a   1.000
_cell.length_b   1.000
_cell.length_c   1.000
_cell.angle_alpha   90.00
_cell.angle_beta   90.00
_cell.angle_gamma   90.00
#
_symmetry.space_group_name_H-M   'P 1'
#
loop_
_entity.id
_entity.type
_entity.pdbx_description
1 polymer ?
#
loop_
_entity_poly.entity_id
_entity_poly.type
_entity_poly.pdbx_seq_one_letter_code
_entity_poly.pdbx_strand_id
1 'polypeptide(L)'
;MNKFWDLAPPILIGMAIDVVTYQEDSMLADFGYPDPYDQFLILVAVTVVVWVLESLFEYWFGVLWRNLAQNAQHELRMDAYEHIQNLEMQWFSGQTTGGLMAIMNDDVNQLERFLDQGANDLLQVATTVVVVGGVMLFLAPEVAIYAILPIPIIVGGSFIFQRRIGVRYAKVRKEVGDLNALLNNNLSGITTIKSFTAEQREVDRVGVASRSYRDANRDAIRLSASFVPLIRMAILFAFTANMLVGGWLALEGSLSIGAYSVIVFITQRLLWPLTRLGQTFDLYQRAMASTDRVLDLLDTPIGLVEGDVELDVVRGDINFDAVDFSYPDRESVLSGISLNIKAGETVGLVGSTGSGKTTLVGLLLRFHDPLEGNVKLDGNDVTELRLQSLRGSISLVSQNTTLFPGSVRENILYGRPSASEEELIEAAKIAEATNFIDELPKGWETDIGEDGHRLSGGQRQRLAIARAVLKDAPILVFDEATS
;
A
#
# COMPACT_ATOMS: atom_id res chain seq x y z
N MET A 1 23.84 -15.21 9.14
CA MET A 1 24.36 -15.28 10.50
C MET A 1 23.39 -15.99 11.42
N ASN A 2 22.15 -15.57 11.61
CA ASN A 2 21.19 -16.24 12.51
C ASN A 2 21.06 -17.75 12.23
N LYS A 3 20.96 -18.19 10.97
CA LYS A 3 20.83 -19.61 10.60
C LYS A 3 22.03 -20.49 10.94
N PHE A 4 23.19 -19.95 11.15
CA PHE A 4 24.34 -20.72 11.65
C PHE A 4 24.17 -21.05 13.14
N TRP A 5 23.71 -20.10 13.94
CA TRP A 5 23.42 -20.34 15.36
C TRP A 5 22.24 -21.30 15.55
N ASP A 6 21.24 -21.25 14.64
CA ASP A 6 20.08 -22.16 14.63
C ASP A 6 20.48 -23.64 14.41
N LEU A 7 21.64 -23.91 13.80
CA LEU A 7 22.18 -25.26 13.63
C LEU A 7 22.97 -25.77 14.85
N ALA A 8 23.47 -24.90 15.70
CA ALA A 8 24.29 -25.30 16.82
C ALA A 8 23.54 -26.17 17.83
N PRO A 9 22.28 -25.91 18.24
CA PRO A 9 21.60 -26.76 19.23
C PRO A 9 21.49 -28.25 18.83
N PRO A 10 21.10 -28.65 17.61
CA PRO A 10 21.16 -30.05 17.18
C PRO A 10 22.55 -30.67 17.27
N ILE A 11 23.57 -29.88 16.87
CA ILE A 11 24.98 -30.37 16.95
C ILE A 11 25.41 -30.59 18.43
N LEU A 12 25.07 -29.65 19.31
CA LEU A 12 25.34 -29.78 20.72
C LEU A 12 24.61 -30.94 21.37
N ILE A 13 23.40 -31.23 20.96
CA ILE A 13 22.65 -32.42 21.39
C ILE A 13 23.34 -33.69 20.91
N GLY A 14 23.81 -33.74 19.67
CA GLY A 14 24.57 -34.87 19.15
C GLY A 14 25.85 -35.10 19.92
N MET A 15 26.61 -34.03 20.22
CA MET A 15 27.82 -34.12 21.06
C MET A 15 27.51 -34.59 22.49
N ALA A 16 26.40 -34.13 23.07
CA ALA A 16 25.98 -34.59 24.40
C ALA A 16 25.64 -36.09 24.41
N ILE A 17 25.03 -36.61 23.34
CA ILE A 17 24.77 -38.04 23.18
C ILE A 17 26.04 -38.83 23.01
N ASP A 18 27.02 -38.31 22.26
CA ASP A 18 28.32 -38.95 22.09
C ASP A 18 29.09 -38.98 23.45
N VAL A 19 29.01 -37.93 24.27
CA VAL A 19 29.59 -37.94 25.64
C VAL A 19 28.97 -39.02 26.49
N VAL A 20 27.64 -39.23 26.46
CA VAL A 20 26.98 -40.30 27.23
C VAL A 20 27.40 -41.68 26.72
N THR A 21 27.60 -41.83 25.41
CA THR A 21 27.84 -43.12 24.78
C THR A 21 29.32 -43.55 24.88
N TYR A 22 30.23 -42.61 24.61
CA TYR A 22 31.65 -42.90 24.49
C TYR A 22 32.50 -42.42 25.68
N GLN A 23 31.90 -41.60 26.58
CA GLN A 23 32.54 -41.11 27.83
C GLN A 23 33.94 -40.52 27.59
N GLU A 24 34.97 -41.24 28.04
CA GLU A 24 36.38 -40.84 27.93
C GLU A 24 36.94 -40.91 26.49
N ASP A 25 36.23 -41.59 25.56
CA ASP A 25 36.56 -41.70 24.14
C ASP A 25 35.73 -40.75 23.27
N SER A 26 35.08 -39.77 23.88
CA SER A 26 34.27 -38.78 23.14
C SER A 26 35.17 -37.74 22.44
N MET A 27 34.65 -37.07 21.41
CA MET A 27 35.36 -35.99 20.72
C MET A 27 35.87 -34.87 21.67
N LEU A 28 35.17 -34.60 22.78
CA LEU A 28 35.59 -33.60 23.77
C LEU A 28 36.74 -34.09 24.66
N ALA A 29 36.83 -35.39 24.84
CA ALA A 29 37.98 -35.98 25.52
C ALA A 29 39.27 -35.79 24.74
N ASP A 30 39.25 -35.87 23.42
CA ASP A 30 40.38 -35.58 22.52
C ASP A 30 40.85 -34.13 22.63
N PHE A 31 39.96 -33.19 23.01
CA PHE A 31 40.32 -31.80 23.30
C PHE A 31 40.88 -31.55 24.70
N GLY A 32 41.13 -32.60 25.48
CA GLY A 32 41.78 -32.51 26.80
C GLY A 32 40.81 -32.48 28.00
N TYR A 33 39.55 -32.84 27.81
CA TYR A 33 38.54 -32.94 28.87
C TYR A 33 38.07 -34.40 29.04
N PRO A 34 38.84 -35.25 29.73
CA PRO A 34 38.50 -36.68 29.85
C PRO A 34 37.29 -36.94 30.76
N ASP A 35 37.04 -36.09 31.77
CA ASP A 35 35.90 -36.26 32.67
C ASP A 35 34.56 -35.93 31.98
N PRO A 36 33.61 -36.86 31.91
CA PRO A 36 32.28 -36.63 31.31
C PRO A 36 31.53 -35.47 31.98
N TYR A 37 31.67 -35.22 33.26
CA TYR A 37 31.06 -34.09 33.94
C TYR A 37 31.58 -32.75 33.44
N ASP A 38 32.87 -32.60 33.24
CA ASP A 38 33.48 -31.39 32.69
C ASP A 38 33.03 -31.16 31.25
N GLN A 39 32.90 -32.22 30.45
CA GLN A 39 32.37 -32.18 29.09
C GLN A 39 30.94 -31.63 29.08
N PHE A 40 30.08 -32.12 29.99
CA PHE A 40 28.71 -31.61 30.11
C PHE A 40 28.64 -30.14 30.53
N LEU A 41 29.49 -29.73 31.49
CA LEU A 41 29.54 -28.32 31.90
C LEU A 41 29.93 -27.40 30.73
N ILE A 42 30.91 -27.82 29.92
CA ILE A 42 31.31 -27.08 28.70
C ILE A 42 30.13 -27.01 27.71
N LEU A 43 29.46 -28.13 27.42
CA LEU A 43 28.34 -28.17 26.51
C LEU A 43 27.17 -27.27 26.97
N VAL A 44 26.89 -27.27 28.28
CA VAL A 44 25.87 -26.38 28.86
C VAL A 44 26.26 -24.92 28.70
N ALA A 45 27.51 -24.57 29.02
CA ALA A 45 28.03 -23.22 28.89
C ALA A 45 27.96 -22.74 27.42
N VAL A 46 28.41 -23.58 26.48
CA VAL A 46 28.33 -23.28 25.04
C VAL A 46 26.88 -23.14 24.59
N THR A 47 25.97 -24.01 25.05
CA THR A 47 24.55 -23.92 24.73
C THR A 47 23.95 -22.59 25.17
N VAL A 48 24.24 -22.14 26.39
CA VAL A 48 23.78 -20.85 26.90
C VAL A 48 24.28 -19.70 26.02
N VAL A 49 25.57 -19.71 25.69
CA VAL A 49 26.18 -18.68 24.83
C VAL A 49 25.54 -18.67 23.44
N VAL A 50 25.36 -19.84 22.82
CA VAL A 50 24.73 -20.00 21.51
C VAL A 50 23.33 -19.43 21.53
N TRP A 51 22.51 -19.77 22.52
CA TRP A 51 21.11 -19.30 22.60
C TRP A 51 21.01 -17.79 22.84
N VAL A 52 21.91 -17.24 23.65
CA VAL A 52 21.98 -15.78 23.84
C VAL A 52 22.37 -15.08 22.54
N LEU A 53 23.37 -15.59 21.82
CA LEU A 53 23.80 -15.03 20.54
C LEU A 53 22.71 -15.19 19.48
N GLU A 54 22.05 -16.34 19.38
CA GLU A 54 20.93 -16.59 18.48
C GLU A 54 19.82 -15.55 18.70
N SER A 55 19.41 -15.36 19.98
CA SER A 55 18.37 -14.40 20.34
C SER A 55 18.75 -12.96 20.03
N LEU A 56 20.01 -12.57 20.25
CA LEU A 56 20.51 -11.24 19.90
C LEU A 56 20.52 -11.01 18.39
N PHE A 57 20.99 -11.99 17.61
CA PHE A 57 21.00 -11.90 16.16
C PHE A 57 19.58 -11.92 15.57
N GLU A 58 18.66 -12.69 16.15
CA GLU A 58 17.25 -12.71 15.73
C GLU A 58 16.59 -11.36 15.98
N TYR A 59 16.82 -10.76 17.15
CA TYR A 59 16.32 -9.42 17.47
C TYR A 59 16.85 -8.37 16.47
N TRP A 60 18.17 -8.32 16.27
CA TRP A 60 18.76 -7.34 15.34
C TRP A 60 18.29 -7.54 13.90
N PHE A 61 18.28 -8.78 13.46
CA PHE A 61 17.76 -9.12 12.14
C PHE A 61 16.32 -8.68 11.98
N GLY A 62 15.45 -8.99 12.94
CA GLY A 62 14.04 -8.61 12.90
C GLY A 62 13.83 -7.09 12.87
N VAL A 63 14.59 -6.34 13.70
CA VAL A 63 14.50 -4.87 13.70
C VAL A 63 14.99 -4.26 12.40
N LEU A 64 16.16 -4.69 11.90
CA LEU A 64 16.73 -4.14 10.66
C LEU A 64 15.85 -4.44 9.45
N TRP A 65 15.34 -5.67 9.38
CA TRP A 65 14.51 -6.09 8.25
C TRP A 65 13.17 -5.36 8.20
N ARG A 66 12.50 -5.26 9.35
CA ARG A 66 11.22 -4.53 9.44
C ARG A 66 11.38 -3.04 9.18
N ASN A 67 12.45 -2.43 9.70
CA ASN A 67 12.74 -1.02 9.41
C ASN A 67 12.99 -0.80 7.92
N LEU A 68 13.70 -1.72 7.24
CA LEU A 68 13.89 -1.64 5.78
C LEU A 68 12.55 -1.67 5.05
N ALA A 69 11.65 -2.59 5.41
CA ALA A 69 10.34 -2.70 4.80
C ALA A 69 9.48 -1.44 5.05
N GLN A 70 9.52 -0.87 6.27
CA GLN A 70 8.81 0.35 6.62
C GLN A 70 9.36 1.59 5.89
N ASN A 71 10.68 1.69 5.75
CA ASN A 71 11.30 2.80 5.00
C ASN A 71 10.91 2.73 3.52
N ALA A 72 10.99 1.55 2.89
CA ALA A 72 10.56 1.35 1.51
C ALA A 72 9.08 1.70 1.32
N GLN A 73 8.22 1.31 2.27
CA GLN A 73 6.81 1.67 2.27
C GLN A 73 6.60 3.19 2.34
N HIS A 74 7.34 3.87 3.23
CA HIS A 74 7.24 5.31 3.39
C HIS A 74 7.68 6.05 2.12
N GLU A 75 8.85 5.71 1.58
CA GLU A 75 9.40 6.31 0.37
C GLU A 75 8.44 6.14 -0.83
N LEU A 76 8.01 4.91 -1.11
CA LEU A 76 7.05 4.65 -2.19
C LEU A 76 5.73 5.42 -2.05
N ARG A 77 5.23 5.56 -0.82
CA ARG A 77 4.01 6.34 -0.59
C ARG A 77 4.22 7.82 -0.86
N MET A 78 5.37 8.35 -0.43
CA MET A 78 5.70 9.76 -0.65
C MET A 78 5.94 10.04 -2.13
N ASP A 79 6.69 9.19 -2.82
CA ASP A 79 6.95 9.31 -4.26
C ASP A 79 5.63 9.25 -5.05
N ALA A 80 4.76 8.29 -4.74
CA ALA A 80 3.45 8.18 -5.37
C ALA A 80 2.57 9.42 -5.10
N TYR A 81 2.58 9.94 -3.88
CA TYR A 81 1.81 11.14 -3.54
C TYR A 81 2.35 12.38 -4.23
N GLU A 82 3.66 12.59 -4.24
CA GLU A 82 4.31 13.69 -4.95
C GLU A 82 4.03 13.63 -6.45
N HIS A 83 4.14 12.44 -7.03
CA HIS A 83 3.81 12.23 -8.44
C HIS A 83 2.36 12.58 -8.76
N ILE A 84 1.40 12.10 -7.95
CA ILE A 84 -0.02 12.43 -8.08
C ILE A 84 -0.25 13.95 -8.05
N GLN A 85 0.43 14.68 -7.16
CA GLN A 85 0.26 16.14 -7.07
C GLN A 85 0.74 16.88 -8.34
N ASN A 86 1.63 16.28 -9.11
CA ASN A 86 2.17 16.85 -10.35
C ASN A 86 1.40 16.43 -11.61
N LEU A 87 0.44 15.49 -11.49
CA LEU A 87 -0.37 15.05 -12.61
C LEU A 87 -1.43 16.10 -13.01
N GLU A 88 -1.84 16.06 -14.27
CA GLU A 88 -2.84 16.95 -14.83
C GLU A 88 -4.25 16.71 -14.27
N MET A 89 -5.05 17.78 -14.17
CA MET A 89 -6.46 17.68 -13.77
C MET A 89 -7.28 16.74 -14.71
N GLN A 90 -6.91 16.67 -15.99
CA GLN A 90 -7.53 15.77 -16.95
C GLN A 90 -7.40 14.30 -16.55
N TRP A 91 -6.22 13.90 -16.06
CA TRP A 91 -5.97 12.54 -15.57
C TRP A 91 -6.89 12.21 -14.39
N PHE A 92 -7.10 13.15 -13.44
CA PHE A 92 -7.99 12.96 -12.30
C PHE A 92 -9.44 12.72 -12.70
N SER A 93 -9.90 13.28 -13.82
CA SER A 93 -11.28 13.09 -14.29
C SER A 93 -11.60 11.63 -14.65
N GLY A 94 -10.58 10.84 -14.99
CA GLY A 94 -10.68 9.40 -15.26
C GLY A 94 -10.49 8.51 -14.04
N GLN A 95 -10.10 9.07 -12.90
CA GLN A 95 -9.79 8.32 -11.69
C GLN A 95 -10.86 8.45 -10.61
N THR A 96 -10.93 7.45 -9.74
CA THR A 96 -11.75 7.56 -8.53
C THR A 96 -10.85 7.76 -7.32
N THR A 97 -11.26 8.62 -6.39
CA THR A 97 -10.50 8.85 -5.13
C THR A 97 -10.25 7.53 -4.39
N GLY A 98 -11.25 6.63 -4.36
CA GLY A 98 -11.11 5.31 -3.75
C GLY A 98 -10.06 4.44 -4.43
N GLY A 99 -9.93 4.52 -5.77
CA GLY A 99 -8.90 3.82 -6.54
C GLY A 99 -7.49 4.31 -6.19
N LEU A 100 -7.29 5.62 -6.14
CA LEU A 100 -6.01 6.22 -5.77
C LEU A 100 -5.63 5.89 -4.32
N MET A 101 -6.59 5.98 -3.39
CA MET A 101 -6.38 5.59 -2.00
C MET A 101 -6.01 4.10 -1.86
N ALA A 102 -6.60 3.21 -2.69
CA ALA A 102 -6.23 1.80 -2.71
C ALA A 102 -4.78 1.60 -3.16
N ILE A 103 -4.31 2.32 -4.19
CA ILE A 103 -2.91 2.26 -4.62
C ILE A 103 -1.97 2.74 -3.49
N MET A 104 -2.24 3.91 -2.92
CA MET A 104 -1.37 4.54 -1.91
C MET A 104 -1.34 3.79 -0.57
N ASN A 105 -2.43 3.11 -0.19
CA ASN A 105 -2.51 2.39 1.06
C ASN A 105 -2.42 0.88 0.85
N ASP A 106 -3.37 0.27 0.13
CA ASP A 106 -3.46 -1.19 0.08
C ASP A 106 -2.31 -1.80 -0.72
N ASP A 107 -1.98 -1.23 -1.88
CA ASP A 107 -0.92 -1.76 -2.73
C ASP A 107 0.47 -1.52 -2.13
N VAL A 108 0.74 -0.33 -1.62
CA VAL A 108 2.01 -0.03 -0.92
C VAL A 108 2.15 -0.89 0.34
N ASN A 109 1.08 -1.09 1.11
CA ASN A 109 1.09 -1.99 2.27
C ASN A 109 1.27 -3.46 1.86
N GLN A 110 0.80 -3.87 0.68
CA GLN A 110 1.01 -5.24 0.19
C GLN A 110 2.48 -5.50 -0.18
N LEU A 111 3.17 -4.49 -0.73
CA LEU A 111 4.63 -4.54 -0.94
C LEU A 111 5.38 -4.68 0.38
N GLU A 112 5.05 -3.87 1.36
CA GLU A 112 5.66 -3.91 2.68
C GLU A 112 5.51 -5.30 3.31
N ARG A 113 4.29 -5.88 3.31
CA ARG A 113 4.04 -7.23 3.83
C ARG A 113 4.89 -8.30 3.13
N PHE A 114 5.07 -8.18 1.82
CA PHE A 114 5.93 -9.10 1.10
C PHE A 114 7.41 -8.90 1.49
N LEU A 115 7.88 -7.68 1.60
CA LEU A 115 9.25 -7.40 2.04
C LEU A 115 9.46 -7.91 3.47
N ASP A 116 8.57 -7.61 4.41
CA ASP A 116 8.70 -8.02 5.82
C ASP A 116 8.66 -9.54 6.00
N GLN A 117 7.71 -10.22 5.37
CA GLN A 117 7.46 -11.65 5.58
C GLN A 117 7.92 -12.51 4.40
N GLY A 118 7.43 -12.21 3.19
CA GLY A 118 7.63 -13.07 2.03
C GLY A 118 9.07 -13.17 1.56
N ALA A 119 9.73 -12.04 1.38
CA ALA A 119 11.13 -12.00 0.95
C ALA A 119 12.06 -12.57 2.03
N ASN A 120 11.77 -12.27 3.30
CA ASN A 120 12.46 -12.84 4.44
C ASN A 120 12.33 -14.38 4.47
N ASP A 121 11.11 -14.92 4.34
CA ASP A 121 10.88 -16.36 4.31
C ASP A 121 11.62 -17.04 3.16
N LEU A 122 11.63 -16.45 1.95
CA LEU A 122 12.38 -16.98 0.81
C LEU A 122 13.89 -17.04 1.08
N LEU A 123 14.46 -15.96 1.61
CA LEU A 123 15.88 -15.91 1.96
C LEU A 123 16.22 -16.91 3.07
N GLN A 124 15.36 -17.06 4.08
CA GLN A 124 15.54 -18.03 5.15
C GLN A 124 15.47 -19.47 4.62
N VAL A 125 14.50 -19.78 3.76
CA VAL A 125 14.38 -21.11 3.14
C VAL A 125 15.62 -21.41 2.30
N ALA A 126 16.03 -20.49 1.41
CA ALA A 126 17.21 -20.67 0.58
C ALA A 126 18.48 -20.87 1.41
N THR A 127 18.71 -20.03 2.43
CA THR A 127 19.86 -20.16 3.34
C THR A 127 19.81 -21.48 4.11
N THR A 128 18.64 -21.88 4.61
CA THR A 128 18.48 -23.14 5.33
C THR A 128 18.79 -24.33 4.42
N VAL A 129 18.28 -24.36 3.20
CA VAL A 129 18.56 -25.44 2.24
C VAL A 129 20.05 -25.53 1.94
N VAL A 130 20.72 -24.42 1.69
CA VAL A 130 22.17 -24.41 1.39
C VAL A 130 23.01 -24.81 2.60
N VAL A 131 22.76 -24.19 3.76
CA VAL A 131 23.61 -24.40 4.95
C VAL A 131 23.32 -25.75 5.59
N VAL A 132 22.04 -26.08 5.86
CA VAL A 132 21.69 -27.37 6.47
C VAL A 132 21.95 -28.53 5.53
N GLY A 133 21.58 -28.36 4.23
CA GLY A 133 21.88 -29.37 3.20
C GLY A 133 23.39 -29.62 3.05
N GLY A 134 24.20 -28.56 3.08
CA GLY A 134 25.66 -28.64 3.07
C GLY A 134 26.22 -29.39 4.27
N VAL A 135 25.76 -29.07 5.48
CA VAL A 135 26.16 -29.79 6.70
C VAL A 135 25.76 -31.27 6.65
N MET A 136 24.57 -31.58 6.17
CA MET A 136 24.14 -32.98 6.03
C MET A 136 24.99 -33.76 5.02
N LEU A 137 25.33 -33.14 3.88
CA LEU A 137 26.18 -33.75 2.86
C LEU A 137 27.62 -33.99 3.41
N PHE A 138 28.10 -33.12 4.29
CA PHE A 138 29.40 -33.29 4.90
C PHE A 138 29.42 -34.39 5.97
N LEU A 139 28.37 -34.46 6.80
CA LEU A 139 28.30 -35.44 7.89
C LEU A 139 27.98 -36.87 7.41
N ALA A 140 27.02 -37.01 6.49
CA ALA A 140 26.61 -38.32 5.99
C ALA A 140 25.94 -38.16 4.60
N PRO A 141 26.71 -38.16 3.50
CA PRO A 141 26.20 -37.93 2.16
C PRO A 141 25.16 -38.97 1.74
N GLU A 142 25.29 -40.21 2.20
CA GLU A 142 24.38 -41.32 1.90
C GLU A 142 22.97 -41.07 2.47
N VAL A 143 22.86 -40.45 3.65
CA VAL A 143 21.59 -40.12 4.30
C VAL A 143 21.05 -38.78 3.78
N ALA A 144 21.94 -37.81 3.53
CA ALA A 144 21.58 -36.46 3.11
C ALA A 144 20.72 -36.46 1.81
N ILE A 145 20.98 -37.38 0.90
CA ILE A 145 20.26 -37.51 -0.36
C ILE A 145 18.75 -37.70 -0.15
N TYR A 146 18.34 -38.47 0.86
CA TYR A 146 16.95 -38.72 1.20
C TYR A 146 16.27 -37.49 1.82
N ALA A 147 17.02 -36.61 2.50
CA ALA A 147 16.51 -35.38 3.02
C ALA A 147 16.32 -34.30 1.92
N ILE A 148 17.23 -34.27 0.93
CA ILE A 148 17.26 -33.26 -0.13
C ILE A 148 16.29 -33.61 -1.27
N LEU A 149 16.14 -34.91 -1.61
CA LEU A 149 15.29 -35.39 -2.69
C LEU A 149 13.83 -34.86 -2.68
N PRO A 150 13.14 -34.74 -1.53
CA PRO A 150 11.78 -34.20 -1.48
C PRO A 150 11.70 -32.70 -1.77
N ILE A 151 12.79 -31.91 -1.63
CA ILE A 151 12.75 -30.47 -1.81
C ILE A 151 12.25 -30.05 -3.20
N PRO A 152 12.83 -30.52 -4.33
CA PRO A 152 12.32 -30.17 -5.66
C PRO A 152 10.88 -30.66 -5.90
N ILE A 153 10.48 -31.78 -5.29
CA ILE A 153 9.12 -32.31 -5.39
C ILE A 153 8.14 -31.38 -4.65
N ILE A 154 8.51 -30.91 -3.44
CA ILE A 154 7.70 -29.99 -2.66
C ILE A 154 7.59 -28.64 -3.37
N VAL A 155 8.71 -28.10 -3.88
CA VAL A 155 8.71 -26.80 -4.59
C VAL A 155 7.86 -26.89 -5.87
N GLY A 156 8.11 -27.89 -6.73
CA GLY A 156 7.32 -28.08 -7.95
C GLY A 156 5.83 -28.34 -7.67
N GLY A 157 5.56 -29.20 -6.67
CA GLY A 157 4.19 -29.46 -6.20
C GLY A 157 3.49 -28.20 -5.70
N SER A 158 4.20 -27.31 -5.00
CA SER A 158 3.67 -26.05 -4.50
C SER A 158 3.24 -25.12 -5.65
N PHE A 159 4.02 -25.03 -6.73
CA PHE A 159 3.63 -24.24 -7.92
C PHE A 159 2.36 -24.79 -8.59
N ILE A 160 2.26 -26.09 -8.77
CA ILE A 160 1.08 -26.73 -9.37
C ILE A 160 -0.16 -26.50 -8.48
N PHE A 161 0.02 -26.61 -7.17
CA PHE A 161 -1.02 -26.43 -6.21
C PHE A 161 -1.54 -24.99 -6.17
N GLN A 162 -0.64 -24.00 -6.22
CA GLN A 162 -0.98 -22.58 -6.26
C GLN A 162 -1.79 -22.19 -7.51
N ARG A 163 -1.47 -22.75 -8.66
CA ARG A 163 -2.29 -22.54 -9.87
C ARG A 163 -3.73 -23.04 -9.68
N ARG A 164 -3.91 -24.20 -9.05
CA ARG A 164 -5.25 -24.76 -8.78
C ARG A 164 -6.03 -23.95 -7.75
N ILE A 165 -5.37 -23.50 -6.70
CA ILE A 165 -5.95 -22.63 -5.67
C ILE A 165 -6.35 -21.28 -6.28
N GLY A 166 -5.52 -20.68 -7.11
CA GLY A 166 -5.78 -19.38 -7.73
C GLY A 166 -7.14 -19.32 -8.44
N VAL A 167 -7.51 -20.37 -9.16
CA VAL A 167 -8.83 -20.47 -9.85
C VAL A 167 -9.98 -20.47 -8.83
N ARG A 168 -9.83 -21.15 -7.69
CA ARG A 168 -10.87 -21.16 -6.64
C ARG A 168 -11.02 -19.81 -5.96
N TYR A 169 -9.90 -19.16 -5.63
CA TYR A 169 -9.94 -17.81 -5.05
C TYR A 169 -10.41 -16.74 -6.03
N ALA A 170 -10.23 -16.92 -7.35
CA ALA A 170 -10.83 -16.03 -8.35
C ALA A 170 -12.37 -16.05 -8.26
N LYS A 171 -12.98 -17.24 -8.09
CA LYS A 171 -14.42 -17.37 -7.86
C LYS A 171 -14.83 -16.69 -6.54
N VAL A 172 -14.08 -16.91 -5.46
CA VAL A 172 -14.34 -16.27 -4.16
C VAL A 172 -14.31 -14.76 -4.28
N ARG A 173 -13.30 -14.18 -4.99
CA ARG A 173 -13.21 -12.74 -5.23
C ARG A 173 -14.42 -12.18 -6.00
N LYS A 174 -14.94 -12.91 -6.98
CA LYS A 174 -16.15 -12.51 -7.70
C LYS A 174 -17.36 -12.46 -6.77
N GLU A 175 -17.61 -13.54 -6.04
CA GLU A 175 -18.79 -13.63 -5.15
C GLU A 175 -18.74 -12.57 -4.02
N VAL A 176 -17.56 -12.27 -3.46
CA VAL A 176 -17.45 -11.21 -2.45
C VAL A 176 -17.61 -9.82 -3.07
N GLY A 177 -17.15 -9.63 -4.32
CA GLY A 177 -17.38 -8.39 -5.06
C GLY A 177 -18.86 -8.11 -5.26
N ASP A 178 -19.62 -9.11 -5.72
CA ASP A 178 -21.06 -9.04 -5.93
C ASP A 178 -21.81 -8.76 -4.61
N LEU A 179 -21.39 -9.42 -3.51
CA LEU A 179 -21.94 -9.17 -2.18
C LEU A 179 -21.66 -7.74 -1.69
N ASN A 180 -20.43 -7.26 -1.83
CA ASN A 180 -20.04 -5.92 -1.40
C ASN A 180 -20.78 -4.83 -2.20
N ALA A 181 -20.94 -5.01 -3.52
CA ALA A 181 -21.71 -4.10 -4.35
C ALA A 181 -23.17 -4.04 -3.88
N LEU A 182 -23.79 -5.17 -3.57
CA LEU A 182 -25.14 -5.25 -3.04
C LEU A 182 -25.26 -4.54 -1.67
N LEU A 183 -24.34 -4.80 -0.76
CA LEU A 183 -24.31 -4.16 0.56
C LEU A 183 -24.14 -2.64 0.44
N ASN A 184 -23.21 -2.18 -0.41
CA ASN A 184 -23.01 -0.75 -0.64
C ASN A 184 -24.25 -0.07 -1.18
N ASN A 185 -24.91 -0.68 -2.19
CA ASN A 185 -26.15 -0.16 -2.76
C ASN A 185 -27.27 -0.10 -1.71
N ASN A 186 -27.41 -1.11 -0.88
CA ASN A 186 -28.44 -1.14 0.17
C ASN A 186 -28.17 -0.11 1.27
N LEU A 187 -26.93 0.08 1.68
CA LEU A 187 -26.57 1.09 2.68
C LEU A 187 -26.75 2.51 2.15
N SER A 188 -26.32 2.77 0.92
CA SER A 188 -26.50 4.07 0.26
C SER A 188 -27.98 4.36 -0.02
N GLY A 189 -28.77 3.32 -0.35
CA GLY A 189 -30.21 3.41 -0.61
C GLY A 189 -31.09 3.16 0.61
N ILE A 190 -30.59 3.22 1.84
CA ILE A 190 -31.32 2.81 3.05
C ILE A 190 -32.64 3.56 3.22
N THR A 191 -32.66 4.86 2.92
CA THR A 191 -33.87 5.67 2.98
C THR A 191 -34.96 5.14 2.06
N THR A 192 -34.58 4.73 0.83
CA THR A 192 -35.50 4.12 -0.12
C THR A 192 -36.04 2.78 0.38
N ILE A 193 -35.14 1.92 0.89
CA ILE A 193 -35.53 0.62 1.44
C ILE A 193 -36.55 0.79 2.58
N LYS A 194 -36.30 1.75 3.47
CA LYS A 194 -37.19 2.07 4.58
C LYS A 194 -38.54 2.65 4.13
N SER A 195 -38.53 3.58 3.16
CA SER A 195 -39.74 4.21 2.66
C SER A 195 -40.66 3.23 1.90
N PHE A 196 -40.09 2.18 1.32
CA PHE A 196 -40.85 1.13 0.63
C PHE A 196 -41.09 -0.13 1.47
N THR A 197 -40.73 -0.12 2.75
CA THR A 197 -40.86 -1.29 3.69
C THR A 197 -40.28 -2.59 3.10
N ALA A 198 -39.11 -2.45 2.43
CA ALA A 198 -38.50 -3.55 1.65
C ALA A 198 -37.38 -4.28 2.41
N GLU A 199 -37.24 -4.07 3.72
CA GLU A 199 -36.13 -4.57 4.52
C GLU A 199 -35.97 -6.08 4.43
N GLN A 200 -37.07 -6.82 4.60
CA GLN A 200 -37.00 -8.29 4.58
C GLN A 200 -36.58 -8.81 3.22
N ARG A 201 -37.08 -8.20 2.13
CA ARG A 201 -36.69 -8.59 0.78
C ARG A 201 -35.20 -8.38 0.53
N GLU A 202 -34.63 -7.27 1.00
CA GLU A 202 -33.20 -7.00 0.83
C GLU A 202 -32.34 -7.89 1.75
N VAL A 203 -32.80 -8.20 2.97
CA VAL A 203 -32.14 -9.19 3.84
C VAL A 203 -32.09 -10.56 3.15
N ASP A 204 -33.18 -11.03 2.55
CA ASP A 204 -33.22 -12.30 1.83
C ASP A 204 -32.28 -12.29 0.61
N ARG A 205 -32.22 -11.19 -0.13
CA ARG A 205 -31.33 -11.00 -1.28
C ARG A 205 -29.85 -11.03 -0.89
N VAL A 206 -29.48 -10.30 0.18
CA VAL A 206 -28.12 -10.35 0.77
C VAL A 206 -27.83 -11.76 1.27
N GLY A 207 -28.81 -12.43 1.89
CA GLY A 207 -28.69 -13.81 2.35
C GLY A 207 -28.35 -14.82 1.24
N VAL A 208 -28.90 -14.63 0.03
CA VAL A 208 -28.55 -15.45 -1.16
C VAL A 208 -27.10 -15.20 -1.57
N ALA A 209 -26.71 -13.94 -1.76
CA ALA A 209 -25.33 -13.57 -2.15
C ALA A 209 -24.29 -14.06 -1.11
N SER A 210 -24.60 -13.90 0.18
CA SER A 210 -23.74 -14.38 1.27
C SER A 210 -23.57 -15.90 1.27
N ARG A 211 -24.63 -16.67 0.95
CA ARG A 211 -24.53 -18.13 0.79
C ARG A 211 -23.65 -18.51 -0.39
N SER A 212 -23.78 -17.85 -1.55
CA SER A 212 -22.92 -18.09 -2.71
C SER A 212 -21.44 -17.84 -2.38
N TYR A 213 -21.14 -16.71 -1.73
CA TYR A 213 -19.79 -16.41 -1.23
C TYR A 213 -19.28 -17.49 -0.26
N ARG A 214 -20.08 -17.87 0.74
CA ARG A 214 -19.73 -18.92 1.72
C ARG A 214 -19.40 -20.24 1.01
N ASP A 215 -20.21 -20.66 0.04
CA ASP A 215 -20.03 -21.94 -0.61
C ASP A 215 -18.79 -21.94 -1.52
N ALA A 216 -18.54 -20.85 -2.24
CA ALA A 216 -17.30 -20.65 -3.00
C ALA A 216 -16.06 -20.66 -2.09
N ASN A 217 -16.14 -19.98 -0.94
CA ASN A 217 -15.04 -19.93 0.02
C ASN A 217 -14.78 -21.31 0.67
N ARG A 218 -15.85 -22.08 0.97
CA ARG A 218 -15.74 -23.45 1.49
C ARG A 218 -14.96 -24.37 0.55
N ASP A 219 -15.20 -24.26 -0.76
CA ASP A 219 -14.47 -25.04 -1.77
C ASP A 219 -13.00 -24.64 -1.86
N ALA A 220 -12.70 -23.34 -1.74
CA ALA A 220 -11.33 -22.84 -1.70
C ALA A 220 -10.60 -23.30 -0.42
N ILE A 221 -11.26 -23.21 0.74
CA ILE A 221 -10.71 -23.66 2.04
C ILE A 221 -10.40 -25.15 2.03
N ARG A 222 -11.29 -26.00 1.50
CA ARG A 222 -11.05 -27.45 1.43
C ARG A 222 -9.77 -27.78 0.66
N LEU A 223 -9.56 -27.11 -0.48
CA LEU A 223 -8.34 -27.29 -1.26
C LEU A 223 -7.12 -26.72 -0.53
N SER A 224 -7.21 -25.49 -0.03
CA SER A 224 -6.11 -24.83 0.68
C SER A 224 -5.67 -25.64 1.91
N ALA A 225 -6.60 -26.14 2.70
CA ALA A 225 -6.31 -26.93 3.89
C ALA A 225 -5.60 -28.26 3.59
N SER A 226 -5.70 -28.80 2.37
CA SER A 226 -4.99 -30.03 1.98
C SER A 226 -3.51 -29.83 1.68
N PHE A 227 -3.04 -28.58 1.50
CA PHE A 227 -1.67 -28.27 1.10
C PHE A 227 -0.62 -28.74 2.13
N VAL A 228 -0.76 -28.29 3.38
CA VAL A 228 0.19 -28.65 4.44
C VAL A 228 0.21 -30.17 4.71
N PRO A 229 -0.92 -30.89 4.82
CA PRO A 229 -0.91 -32.35 4.94
C PRO A 229 -0.18 -33.07 3.81
N LEU A 230 -0.35 -32.62 2.55
CA LEU A 230 0.37 -33.22 1.42
C LEU A 230 1.88 -33.05 1.52
N ILE A 231 2.34 -31.84 1.87
CA ILE A 231 3.78 -31.60 2.10
C ILE A 231 4.30 -32.43 3.26
N ARG A 232 3.52 -32.57 4.36
CA ARG A 232 3.90 -33.42 5.47
C ARG A 232 4.11 -34.88 5.09
N MET A 233 3.39 -35.41 4.10
CA MET A 233 3.63 -36.77 3.61
C MET A 233 5.01 -36.89 2.91
N ALA A 234 5.43 -35.87 2.17
CA ALA A 234 6.77 -35.83 1.60
C ALA A 234 7.86 -35.70 2.67
N ILE A 235 7.61 -34.88 3.71
CA ILE A 235 8.50 -34.75 4.88
C ILE A 235 8.58 -36.09 5.64
N LEU A 236 7.45 -36.75 5.86
CA LEU A 236 7.39 -38.06 6.52
C LEU A 236 8.25 -39.09 5.79
N PHE A 237 8.14 -39.12 4.45
CA PHE A 237 8.99 -40.02 3.63
C PHE A 237 10.47 -39.77 3.87
N ALA A 238 10.92 -38.51 3.78
CA ALA A 238 12.32 -38.14 4.03
C ALA A 238 12.77 -38.48 5.44
N PHE A 239 11.95 -38.16 6.43
CA PHE A 239 12.25 -38.44 7.84
C PHE A 239 12.37 -39.94 8.11
N THR A 240 11.43 -40.75 7.58
CA THR A 240 11.42 -42.22 7.75
C THR A 240 12.62 -42.84 7.03
N ALA A 241 12.95 -42.38 5.82
CA ALA A 241 14.11 -42.85 5.08
C ALA A 241 15.42 -42.55 5.86
N ASN A 242 15.53 -41.34 6.39
CA ASN A 242 16.71 -40.96 7.20
C ASN A 242 16.80 -41.76 8.52
N MET A 243 15.66 -42.05 9.17
CA MET A 243 15.66 -42.94 10.34
C MET A 243 16.14 -44.36 10.01
N LEU A 244 15.67 -44.93 8.89
CA LEU A 244 16.02 -46.30 8.51
C LEU A 244 17.47 -46.39 8.05
N VAL A 245 17.87 -45.55 7.07
CA VAL A 245 19.24 -45.62 6.49
C VAL A 245 20.26 -45.14 7.48
N GLY A 246 20.04 -44.00 8.15
CA GLY A 246 20.96 -43.47 9.16
C GLY A 246 21.07 -44.37 10.37
N GLY A 247 19.95 -44.97 10.81
CA GLY A 247 19.94 -45.95 11.93
C GLY A 247 20.71 -47.22 11.56
N TRP A 248 20.58 -47.71 10.31
CA TRP A 248 21.35 -48.86 9.84
C TRP A 248 22.86 -48.57 9.82
N LEU A 249 23.29 -47.44 9.26
CA LEU A 249 24.69 -46.99 9.24
C LEU A 249 25.25 -46.81 10.66
N ALA A 250 24.45 -46.33 11.60
CA ALA A 250 24.84 -46.21 13.02
C ALA A 250 25.01 -47.59 13.67
N LEU A 251 24.16 -48.58 13.38
CA LEU A 251 24.28 -49.94 13.89
C LEU A 251 25.48 -50.69 13.28
N GLU A 252 25.87 -50.37 12.04
CA GLU A 252 27.11 -50.90 11.42
C GLU A 252 28.40 -50.21 11.92
N GLY A 253 28.28 -49.13 12.72
CA GLY A 253 29.41 -48.35 13.21
C GLY A 253 30.03 -47.40 12.19
N SER A 254 29.40 -47.23 11.00
CA SER A 254 29.86 -46.32 9.96
C SER A 254 29.48 -44.85 10.26
N LEU A 255 28.53 -44.61 11.17
CA LEU A 255 28.07 -43.31 11.62
C LEU A 255 28.00 -43.28 13.14
N SER A 256 28.54 -42.23 13.79
CA SER A 256 28.39 -42.08 15.24
C SER A 256 26.94 -41.91 15.66
N ILE A 257 26.58 -42.31 16.88
CA ILE A 257 25.20 -42.17 17.42
C ILE A 257 24.84 -40.71 17.53
N GLY A 258 25.78 -39.85 17.92
CA GLY A 258 25.58 -38.40 17.94
C GLY A 258 25.33 -37.82 16.56
N ALA A 259 26.13 -38.19 15.54
CA ALA A 259 25.90 -37.71 14.16
C ALA A 259 24.58 -38.19 13.62
N TYR A 260 24.16 -39.43 13.88
CA TYR A 260 22.81 -39.92 13.53
C TYR A 260 21.72 -39.04 14.16
N SER A 261 21.83 -38.74 15.45
CA SER A 261 20.87 -37.87 16.15
C SER A 261 20.80 -36.47 15.53
N VAL A 262 21.98 -35.88 15.22
CA VAL A 262 22.05 -34.59 14.53
C VAL A 262 21.24 -34.64 13.21
N ILE A 263 21.49 -35.65 12.37
CA ILE A 263 20.84 -35.78 11.06
C ILE A 263 19.32 -35.89 11.19
N VAL A 264 18.82 -36.65 12.17
CA VAL A 264 17.38 -36.78 12.42
C VAL A 264 16.77 -35.42 12.78
N PHE A 265 17.40 -34.65 13.68
CA PHE A 265 16.91 -33.34 14.08
C PHE A 265 16.98 -32.31 12.97
N ILE A 266 18.10 -32.22 12.24
CA ILE A 266 18.27 -31.20 11.18
C ILE A 266 17.42 -31.50 9.95
N THR A 267 17.01 -32.78 9.70
CA THR A 267 16.05 -33.11 8.64
C THR A 267 14.73 -32.39 8.82
N GLN A 268 14.19 -32.30 10.02
CA GLN A 268 12.97 -31.55 10.29
C GLN A 268 13.18 -30.06 10.07
N ARG A 269 14.30 -29.50 10.55
CA ARG A 269 14.64 -28.09 10.36
C ARG A 269 14.81 -27.72 8.89
N LEU A 270 15.35 -28.63 8.07
CA LEU A 270 15.51 -28.43 6.61
C LEU A 270 14.16 -28.35 5.90
N LEU A 271 13.23 -29.25 6.23
CA LEU A 271 12.01 -29.46 5.44
C LEU A 271 10.81 -28.67 5.98
N TRP A 272 10.76 -28.36 7.27
CA TRP A 272 9.61 -27.69 7.88
C TRP A 272 9.30 -26.30 7.31
N PRO A 273 10.29 -25.43 7.01
CA PRO A 273 10.03 -24.13 6.39
C PRO A 273 9.35 -24.23 5.03
N LEU A 274 9.53 -25.34 4.30
CA LEU A 274 8.89 -25.56 2.99
C LEU A 274 7.35 -25.65 3.08
N THR A 275 6.80 -25.92 4.25
CA THR A 275 5.33 -25.93 4.45
C THR A 275 4.71 -24.54 4.30
N ARG A 276 5.50 -23.48 4.43
CA ARG A 276 5.06 -22.08 4.27
C ARG A 276 5.18 -21.55 2.85
N LEU A 277 5.87 -22.26 1.95
CA LEU A 277 6.11 -21.79 0.56
C LEU A 277 4.82 -21.39 -0.16
N GLY A 278 3.70 -22.08 0.12
CA GLY A 278 2.41 -21.73 -0.48
C GLY A 278 1.94 -20.32 -0.11
N GLN A 279 2.08 -19.95 1.16
CA GLN A 279 1.73 -18.61 1.64
C GLN A 279 2.70 -17.55 1.11
N THR A 280 3.98 -17.87 1.07
CA THR A 280 5.03 -16.97 0.55
C THR A 280 4.83 -16.69 -0.94
N PHE A 281 4.45 -17.68 -1.75
CA PHE A 281 4.10 -17.48 -3.16
C PHE A 281 2.83 -16.65 -3.34
N ASP A 282 1.81 -16.81 -2.50
CA ASP A 282 0.62 -15.97 -2.55
C ASP A 282 0.96 -14.50 -2.21
N LEU A 283 1.79 -14.26 -1.19
CA LEU A 283 2.31 -12.93 -0.88
C LEU A 283 3.10 -12.33 -2.04
N TYR A 284 3.97 -13.12 -2.67
CA TYR A 284 4.74 -12.69 -3.85
C TYR A 284 3.83 -12.28 -5.01
N GLN A 285 2.84 -13.10 -5.37
CA GLN A 285 1.94 -12.80 -6.50
C GLN A 285 1.12 -11.53 -6.24
N ARG A 286 0.63 -11.33 -5.01
CA ARG A 286 -0.08 -10.11 -4.64
C ARG A 286 0.83 -8.90 -4.68
N ALA A 287 2.03 -9.02 -4.14
CA ALA A 287 3.00 -7.93 -4.16
C ALA A 287 3.36 -7.53 -5.60
N MET A 288 3.59 -8.48 -6.51
CA MET A 288 3.87 -8.17 -7.92
C MET A 288 2.70 -7.44 -8.58
N ALA A 289 1.46 -7.90 -8.39
CA ALA A 289 0.29 -7.21 -8.93
C ALA A 289 0.08 -5.81 -8.35
N SER A 290 0.46 -5.60 -7.08
CA SER A 290 0.45 -4.28 -6.45
C SER A 290 1.60 -3.40 -6.93
N THR A 291 2.78 -3.97 -7.13
CA THR A 291 3.95 -3.28 -7.70
C THR A 291 3.63 -2.74 -9.09
N ASP A 292 3.03 -3.57 -9.97
CA ASP A 292 2.65 -3.15 -11.31
C ASP A 292 1.74 -1.91 -11.25
N ARG A 293 0.72 -1.88 -10.38
CA ARG A 293 -0.18 -0.71 -10.25
C ARG A 293 0.53 0.54 -9.70
N VAL A 294 1.43 0.38 -8.73
CA VAL A 294 2.21 1.51 -8.19
C VAL A 294 3.17 2.05 -9.26
N LEU A 295 3.83 1.17 -10.02
CA LEU A 295 4.72 1.57 -11.12
C LEU A 295 3.94 2.20 -12.25
N ASP A 296 2.79 1.64 -12.66
CA ASP A 296 1.90 2.23 -13.69
C ASP A 296 1.50 3.66 -13.29
N LEU A 297 1.25 3.91 -11.99
CA LEU A 297 0.99 5.25 -11.50
C LEU A 297 2.22 6.16 -11.61
N LEU A 298 3.39 5.69 -11.16
CA LEU A 298 4.64 6.47 -11.21
C LEU A 298 5.14 6.71 -12.63
N ASP A 299 4.87 5.79 -13.55
CA ASP A 299 5.23 5.89 -14.97
C ASP A 299 4.22 6.74 -15.77
N THR A 300 3.11 7.17 -15.14
CA THR A 300 2.14 8.07 -15.80
C THR A 300 2.83 9.37 -16.16
N PRO A 301 2.86 9.77 -17.44
CA PRO A 301 3.58 10.97 -17.84
C PRO A 301 2.92 12.23 -17.26
N ILE A 302 3.72 13.16 -16.79
CA ILE A 302 3.30 14.51 -16.46
C ILE A 302 3.21 15.26 -17.78
N GLY A 303 1.97 15.39 -18.34
CA GLY A 303 1.76 15.92 -19.68
C GLY A 303 1.85 17.44 -19.75
N LEU A 304 1.62 18.13 -18.63
CA LEU A 304 1.64 19.58 -18.54
C LEU A 304 3.09 20.08 -18.43
N VAL A 305 3.68 20.50 -19.56
CA VAL A 305 4.99 21.16 -19.54
C VAL A 305 4.82 22.56 -18.99
N GLU A 306 5.43 22.84 -17.86
CA GLU A 306 5.40 24.16 -17.24
C GLU A 306 6.18 25.19 -18.10
N GLY A 307 5.64 26.38 -18.24
CA GLY A 307 6.38 27.49 -18.88
C GLY A 307 7.39 28.15 -17.91
N ASP A 308 8.30 28.94 -18.46
CA ASP A 308 9.38 29.58 -17.69
C ASP A 308 9.08 31.03 -17.33
N VAL A 309 8.00 31.62 -17.87
CA VAL A 309 7.68 33.05 -17.69
C VAL A 309 7.02 33.28 -16.33
N GLU A 310 7.61 34.13 -15.53
CA GLU A 310 7.03 34.68 -14.30
C GLU A 310 6.39 36.05 -14.56
N LEU A 311 5.21 36.27 -13.96
CA LEU A 311 4.54 37.57 -14.02
C LEU A 311 4.93 38.40 -12.77
N ASP A 312 5.68 39.49 -12.94
CA ASP A 312 6.06 40.37 -11.82
C ASP A 312 4.88 41.19 -11.28
N VAL A 313 4.02 41.70 -12.16
CA VAL A 313 2.82 42.46 -11.82
C VAL A 313 1.69 42.02 -12.75
N VAL A 314 0.63 41.50 -12.17
CA VAL A 314 -0.57 41.09 -12.92
C VAL A 314 -1.62 42.20 -12.87
N ARG A 315 -2.00 42.71 -14.05
CA ARG A 315 -3.08 43.69 -14.20
C ARG A 315 -4.44 43.04 -14.34
N GLY A 316 -4.49 41.86 -14.97
CA GLY A 316 -5.68 41.07 -15.14
C GLY A 316 -6.40 41.23 -16.49
N ASP A 317 -5.66 41.59 -17.56
CA ASP A 317 -6.19 41.55 -18.94
C ASP A 317 -6.25 40.09 -19.41
N ILE A 318 -7.43 39.56 -19.65
CA ILE A 318 -7.65 38.18 -20.08
C ILE A 318 -8.16 38.15 -21.52
N ASN A 319 -7.53 37.33 -22.36
CA ASN A 319 -7.94 37.16 -23.74
C ASN A 319 -8.04 35.67 -24.12
N PHE A 320 -9.20 35.27 -24.63
CA PHE A 320 -9.40 34.00 -25.33
C PHE A 320 -9.47 34.33 -26.82
N ASP A 321 -8.66 33.67 -27.63
CA ASP A 321 -8.56 33.92 -29.06
C ASP A 321 -8.87 32.65 -29.86
N ALA A 322 -10.04 32.55 -30.44
CA ALA A 322 -10.55 31.42 -31.24
C ALA A 322 -10.34 30.06 -30.58
N VAL A 323 -10.67 29.95 -29.31
CA VAL A 323 -10.43 28.76 -28.49
C VAL A 323 -11.40 27.65 -28.80
N ASP A 324 -10.84 26.47 -29.15
CA ASP A 324 -11.51 25.19 -29.27
C ASP A 324 -11.12 24.23 -28.18
N PHE A 325 -12.08 23.53 -27.59
CA PHE A 325 -11.81 22.53 -26.55
C PHE A 325 -12.84 21.42 -26.52
N SER A 326 -12.36 20.17 -26.34
CA SER A 326 -13.18 19.00 -25.99
C SER A 326 -12.48 18.17 -24.89
N TYR A 327 -13.27 17.55 -24.02
CA TYR A 327 -12.76 16.51 -23.14
C TYR A 327 -12.51 15.23 -23.92
N PRO A 328 -11.60 14.34 -23.47
CA PRO A 328 -11.40 13.04 -24.11
C PRO A 328 -12.73 12.29 -24.25
N ASP A 329 -12.91 11.63 -25.39
CA ASP A 329 -14.10 10.82 -25.71
C ASP A 329 -15.45 11.58 -25.63
N ARG A 330 -15.45 12.91 -25.72
CA ARG A 330 -16.66 13.75 -25.73
C ARG A 330 -16.70 14.67 -26.93
N GLU A 331 -17.93 15.13 -27.27
CA GLU A 331 -18.13 16.15 -28.28
C GLU A 331 -17.48 17.49 -27.87
N SER A 332 -17.22 18.36 -28.88
CA SER A 332 -16.66 19.68 -28.64
C SER A 332 -17.51 20.49 -27.64
N VAL A 333 -16.87 21.01 -26.61
CA VAL A 333 -17.49 21.82 -25.55
C VAL A 333 -17.39 23.31 -25.86
N LEU A 334 -16.26 23.72 -26.42
CA LEU A 334 -16.01 25.11 -26.83
C LEU A 334 -15.58 25.08 -28.31
N SER A 335 -16.15 25.98 -29.12
CA SER A 335 -15.83 26.10 -30.55
C SER A 335 -15.65 27.55 -30.93
N GLY A 336 -14.42 27.94 -31.31
CA GLY A 336 -14.05 29.27 -31.78
C GLY A 336 -14.36 30.40 -30.79
N ILE A 337 -14.22 30.14 -29.48
CA ILE A 337 -14.55 31.13 -28.46
C ILE A 337 -13.50 32.25 -28.45
N SER A 338 -14.00 33.47 -28.67
CA SER A 338 -13.18 34.68 -28.55
C SER A 338 -13.81 35.62 -27.53
N LEU A 339 -13.05 35.96 -26.48
CA LEU A 339 -13.47 36.79 -25.35
C LEU A 339 -12.32 37.65 -24.88
N ASN A 340 -12.56 38.95 -24.68
CA ASN A 340 -11.58 39.86 -24.16
C ASN A 340 -12.12 40.54 -22.90
N ILE A 341 -11.46 40.38 -21.77
CA ILE A 341 -11.82 40.96 -20.47
C ILE A 341 -10.66 41.91 -20.09
N LYS A 342 -10.97 43.17 -19.88
CA LYS A 342 -9.95 44.18 -19.49
C LYS A 342 -9.73 44.20 -17.99
N ALA A 343 -8.54 44.58 -17.58
CA ALA A 343 -8.21 44.80 -16.18
C ALA A 343 -9.26 45.67 -15.48
N GLY A 344 -9.72 45.27 -14.29
CA GLY A 344 -10.74 45.92 -13.49
C GLY A 344 -12.18 45.77 -13.98
N GLU A 345 -12.42 45.00 -15.06
CA GLU A 345 -13.74 44.70 -15.55
C GLU A 345 -14.39 43.56 -14.80
N THR A 346 -15.67 43.68 -14.51
CA THR A 346 -16.50 42.57 -13.97
C THR A 346 -17.36 41.98 -15.09
N VAL A 347 -17.16 40.70 -15.37
CA VAL A 347 -17.86 39.99 -16.48
C VAL A 347 -18.70 38.85 -15.95
N GLY A 348 -19.95 38.78 -16.36
CA GLY A 348 -20.86 37.68 -16.07
C GLY A 348 -20.92 36.67 -17.22
N LEU A 349 -20.48 35.41 -16.98
CA LEU A 349 -20.66 34.32 -17.95
C LEU A 349 -22.03 33.66 -17.73
N VAL A 350 -22.94 33.80 -18.68
CA VAL A 350 -24.32 33.29 -18.62
C VAL A 350 -24.54 32.21 -19.69
N GLY A 351 -25.15 31.11 -19.30
CA GLY A 351 -25.46 30.01 -20.23
C GLY A 351 -26.07 28.82 -19.50
N SER A 352 -26.67 27.89 -20.26
CA SER A 352 -27.26 26.67 -19.72
C SER A 352 -26.18 25.76 -19.05
N THR A 353 -26.66 24.83 -18.22
CA THR A 353 -25.74 23.78 -17.67
C THR A 353 -25.14 23.01 -18.85
N GLY A 354 -23.82 22.79 -18.79
CA GLY A 354 -23.06 22.14 -19.86
C GLY A 354 -22.60 23.08 -21.00
N SER A 355 -22.86 24.39 -20.95
CA SER A 355 -22.40 25.34 -21.98
C SER A 355 -20.91 25.68 -21.96
N GLY A 356 -20.10 25.04 -21.11
CA GLY A 356 -18.66 25.25 -21.08
C GLY A 356 -18.14 26.36 -20.14
N LYS A 357 -18.99 26.96 -19.27
CA LYS A 357 -18.56 28.02 -18.32
C LYS A 357 -17.40 27.58 -17.43
N THR A 358 -17.56 26.46 -16.74
CA THR A 358 -16.49 25.89 -15.89
C THR A 358 -15.26 25.46 -16.70
N THR A 359 -15.46 25.06 -17.95
CA THR A 359 -14.37 24.73 -18.88
C THR A 359 -13.52 25.97 -19.21
N LEU A 360 -14.14 27.13 -19.47
CA LEU A 360 -13.40 28.38 -19.66
C LEU A 360 -12.55 28.77 -18.46
N VAL A 361 -13.10 28.61 -17.25
CA VAL A 361 -12.34 28.80 -15.99
C VAL A 361 -11.18 27.80 -15.88
N GLY A 362 -11.42 26.55 -16.25
CA GLY A 362 -10.40 25.50 -16.26
C GLY A 362 -9.25 25.79 -17.23
N LEU A 363 -9.54 26.34 -18.40
CA LEU A 363 -8.53 26.78 -19.38
C LEU A 363 -7.76 27.99 -18.88
N LEU A 364 -8.42 28.95 -18.23
CA LEU A 364 -7.75 30.12 -17.64
C LEU A 364 -6.77 29.71 -16.53
N LEU A 365 -7.12 28.75 -15.70
CA LEU A 365 -6.26 28.19 -14.64
C LEU A 365 -5.26 27.15 -15.17
N ARG A 366 -5.30 26.91 -16.48
CA ARG A 366 -4.53 25.87 -17.14
C ARG A 366 -4.64 24.52 -16.44
N PHE A 367 -5.89 24.11 -16.15
CA PHE A 367 -6.21 22.74 -15.79
C PHE A 367 -6.25 21.83 -17.03
N HIS A 368 -6.45 22.44 -18.20
CA HIS A 368 -6.43 21.86 -19.52
C HIS A 368 -5.80 22.85 -20.48
N ASP A 369 -5.13 22.38 -21.51
CA ASP A 369 -4.68 23.21 -22.64
C ASP A 369 -5.73 23.19 -23.75
N PRO A 370 -5.97 24.28 -24.50
CA PRO A 370 -6.90 24.32 -25.61
C PRO A 370 -6.41 23.41 -26.75
N LEU A 371 -7.36 22.89 -27.56
CA LEU A 371 -7.01 22.13 -28.77
C LEU A 371 -6.55 23.05 -29.90
N GLU A 372 -7.24 24.19 -30.05
CA GLU A 372 -6.90 25.26 -31.00
C GLU A 372 -7.13 26.62 -30.32
N GLY A 373 -6.47 27.65 -30.82
CA GLY A 373 -6.54 28.98 -30.24
C GLY A 373 -5.60 29.15 -29.04
N ASN A 374 -5.72 30.29 -28.37
CA ASN A 374 -4.84 30.67 -27.26
C ASN A 374 -5.63 31.32 -26.13
N VAL A 375 -5.16 31.11 -24.89
CA VAL A 375 -5.60 31.84 -23.70
C VAL A 375 -4.44 32.68 -23.19
N LYS A 376 -4.66 33.99 -23.03
CA LYS A 376 -3.60 34.91 -22.62
C LYS A 376 -3.99 35.66 -21.35
N LEU A 377 -2.99 35.88 -20.49
CA LEU A 377 -3.05 36.75 -19.33
C LEU A 377 -2.01 37.87 -19.46
N ASP A 378 -2.47 39.10 -19.46
CA ASP A 378 -1.63 40.31 -19.67
C ASP A 378 -0.75 40.23 -20.93
N GLY A 379 -1.27 39.61 -22.01
CA GLY A 379 -0.60 39.45 -23.29
C GLY A 379 0.32 38.22 -23.40
N ASN A 380 0.59 37.48 -22.30
CA ASN A 380 1.38 36.27 -22.30
C ASN A 380 0.46 35.04 -22.42
N ASP A 381 0.83 34.08 -23.25
CA ASP A 381 0.10 32.82 -23.34
C ASP A 381 0.19 32.03 -22.01
N VAL A 382 -0.93 31.50 -21.52
CA VAL A 382 -0.93 30.76 -20.24
C VAL A 382 -0.06 29.50 -20.29
N THR A 383 0.25 29.00 -21.48
CA THR A 383 1.14 27.84 -21.68
C THR A 383 2.60 28.17 -21.46
N GLU A 384 2.98 29.43 -21.62
CA GLU A 384 4.36 29.96 -21.41
C GLU A 384 4.61 30.36 -19.94
N LEU A 385 3.53 30.50 -19.14
CA LEU A 385 3.60 30.94 -17.76
C LEU A 385 3.96 29.79 -16.79
N ARG A 386 4.73 30.12 -15.75
CA ARG A 386 4.85 29.25 -14.59
C ARG A 386 3.50 29.08 -13.92
N LEU A 387 3.12 27.81 -13.66
CA LEU A 387 1.81 27.51 -13.04
C LEU A 387 1.62 28.19 -11.68
N GLN A 388 2.70 28.29 -10.90
CA GLN A 388 2.65 28.99 -9.62
C GLN A 388 2.32 30.47 -9.79
N SER A 389 2.91 31.14 -10.78
CA SER A 389 2.65 32.55 -11.09
C SER A 389 1.24 32.75 -11.62
N LEU A 390 0.81 31.93 -12.60
CA LEU A 390 -0.53 31.96 -13.17
C LEU A 390 -1.60 31.72 -12.10
N ARG A 391 -1.54 30.59 -11.43
CA ARG A 391 -2.53 30.19 -10.41
C ARG A 391 -2.45 31.07 -9.14
N GLY A 392 -1.28 31.62 -8.85
CA GLY A 392 -1.08 32.60 -7.78
C GLY A 392 -1.88 33.88 -8.03
N SER A 393 -1.99 34.31 -9.27
CA SER A 393 -2.72 35.54 -9.68
C SER A 393 -4.24 35.38 -9.79
N ILE A 394 -4.79 34.18 -9.60
CA ILE A 394 -6.22 33.89 -9.75
C ILE A 394 -6.76 33.26 -8.48
N SER A 395 -7.77 33.86 -7.84
CA SER A 395 -8.57 33.26 -6.78
C SER A 395 -9.82 32.62 -7.37
N LEU A 396 -10.07 31.36 -7.06
CA LEU A 396 -11.25 30.61 -7.50
C LEU A 396 -12.15 30.24 -6.32
N VAL A 397 -13.43 30.59 -6.42
CA VAL A 397 -14.50 30.02 -5.60
C VAL A 397 -15.27 29.05 -6.48
N SER A 398 -15.04 27.75 -6.29
CA SER A 398 -15.67 26.70 -7.09
C SER A 398 -17.12 26.43 -6.67
N GLN A 399 -17.93 25.88 -7.59
CA GLN A 399 -19.29 25.44 -7.34
C GLN A 399 -19.37 24.42 -6.18
N ASN A 400 -18.51 23.43 -6.22
CA ASN A 400 -18.36 22.44 -5.14
C ASN A 400 -17.30 22.92 -4.16
N THR A 401 -17.75 23.49 -3.05
CA THR A 401 -16.85 24.01 -2.01
C THR A 401 -16.22 22.87 -1.23
N THR A 402 -14.91 22.66 -1.38
CA THR A 402 -14.14 21.72 -0.57
C THR A 402 -13.51 22.44 0.60
N LEU A 403 -13.76 21.95 1.81
CA LEU A 403 -13.09 22.38 3.05
C LEU A 403 -12.25 21.21 3.59
N PHE A 404 -11.08 21.56 4.10
CA PHE A 404 -10.19 20.55 4.69
C PHE A 404 -10.55 20.29 6.14
N PRO A 405 -10.33 19.06 6.66
CA PRO A 405 -10.44 18.79 8.09
C PRO A 405 -9.54 19.74 8.88
N GLY A 406 -10.07 20.30 9.97
CA GLY A 406 -9.36 21.29 10.78
C GLY A 406 -10.28 22.40 11.27
N SER A 407 -9.70 23.49 11.77
CA SER A 407 -10.44 24.64 12.28
C SER A 407 -10.93 25.57 11.17
N VAL A 408 -11.88 26.44 11.50
CA VAL A 408 -12.31 27.54 10.62
C VAL A 408 -11.13 28.39 10.21
N ARG A 409 -10.28 28.75 11.17
CA ARG A 409 -9.05 29.54 10.97
C ARG A 409 -8.15 28.89 9.91
N GLU A 410 -7.79 27.63 10.08
CA GLU A 410 -6.92 26.92 9.16
C GLU A 410 -7.48 26.87 7.74
N ASN A 411 -8.79 26.71 7.63
CA ASN A 411 -9.45 26.68 6.33
C ASN A 411 -9.41 28.02 5.59
N ILE A 412 -9.52 29.16 6.28
CA ILE A 412 -9.39 30.46 5.65
C ILE A 412 -7.93 30.78 5.35
N LEU A 413 -7.00 30.49 6.30
CA LEU A 413 -5.56 30.68 6.12
C LEU A 413 -4.97 29.84 4.98
N TYR A 414 -5.67 28.81 4.51
CA TYR A 414 -5.25 28.03 3.34
C TYR A 414 -5.06 28.92 2.10
N GLY A 415 -5.79 30.04 1.99
CA GLY A 415 -5.64 31.00 0.91
C GLY A 415 -4.28 31.74 0.96
N ARG A 416 -3.80 32.10 2.12
CA ARG A 416 -2.52 32.74 2.38
C ARG A 416 -2.05 32.42 3.80
N PRO A 417 -1.23 31.38 3.99
CA PRO A 417 -0.79 30.92 5.32
C PRO A 417 0.00 31.96 6.12
N SER A 418 0.61 32.94 5.46
CA SER A 418 1.38 34.03 6.08
C SER A 418 0.56 35.26 6.41
N ALA A 419 -0.77 35.24 6.22
CA ALA A 419 -1.63 36.39 6.51
C ALA A 419 -1.67 36.72 7.99
N SER A 420 -1.80 38.02 8.29
CA SER A 420 -1.97 38.50 9.67
C SER A 420 -3.37 38.21 10.19
N GLU A 421 -3.54 38.31 11.52
CA GLU A 421 -4.84 38.15 12.16
C GLU A 421 -5.86 39.19 11.68
N GLU A 422 -5.41 40.42 11.46
CA GLU A 422 -6.23 41.52 10.96
C GLU A 422 -6.74 41.22 9.54
N GLU A 423 -5.87 40.73 8.66
CA GLU A 423 -6.22 40.33 7.28
C GLU A 423 -7.19 39.17 7.26
N LEU A 424 -7.00 38.18 8.16
CA LEU A 424 -7.90 37.04 8.31
C LEU A 424 -9.32 37.49 8.70
N ILE A 425 -9.42 38.36 9.71
CA ILE A 425 -10.72 38.89 10.20
C ILE A 425 -11.38 39.73 9.10
N GLU A 426 -10.65 40.57 8.40
CA GLU A 426 -11.20 41.40 7.33
C GLU A 426 -11.69 40.58 6.15
N ALA A 427 -10.96 39.51 5.76
CA ALA A 427 -11.41 38.60 4.72
C ALA A 427 -12.71 37.87 5.11
N ALA A 428 -12.82 37.43 6.35
CA ALA A 428 -14.04 36.80 6.85
C ALA A 428 -15.22 37.79 6.91
N LYS A 429 -14.95 39.05 7.24
CA LYS A 429 -15.95 40.12 7.25
C LYS A 429 -16.47 40.43 5.85
N ILE A 430 -15.58 40.55 4.84
CA ILE A 430 -15.95 40.73 3.44
C ILE A 430 -16.83 39.57 2.95
N ALA A 431 -16.53 38.34 3.39
CA ALA A 431 -17.28 37.14 3.05
C ALA A 431 -18.59 36.97 3.88
N GLU A 432 -18.95 37.92 4.75
CA GLU A 432 -20.09 37.80 5.66
C GLU A 432 -20.04 36.55 6.54
N ALA A 433 -18.81 36.13 6.92
CA ALA A 433 -18.60 34.91 7.69
C ALA A 433 -18.49 35.15 9.19
N THR A 434 -18.14 36.36 9.65
CA THR A 434 -17.81 36.69 11.05
C THR A 434 -18.96 36.33 12.01
N ASN A 435 -20.18 36.69 11.65
CA ASN A 435 -21.35 36.49 12.56
C ASN A 435 -21.55 34.99 12.88
N PHE A 436 -21.51 34.11 11.89
CA PHE A 436 -21.71 32.69 12.18
C PHE A 436 -20.48 32.05 12.81
N ILE A 437 -19.25 32.57 12.55
CA ILE A 437 -18.02 32.09 13.21
C ILE A 437 -18.10 32.36 14.71
N ASP A 438 -18.57 33.56 15.11
CA ASP A 438 -18.73 33.96 16.53
C ASP A 438 -19.80 33.14 17.26
N GLU A 439 -20.80 32.62 16.52
CA GLU A 439 -21.83 31.73 17.06
C GLU A 439 -21.34 30.27 17.23
N LEU A 440 -20.22 29.88 16.64
CA LEU A 440 -19.68 28.52 16.74
C LEU A 440 -19.13 28.27 18.16
N PRO A 441 -19.20 27.02 18.67
CA PRO A 441 -18.83 26.67 20.06
C PRO A 441 -17.42 27.10 20.49
N LYS A 442 -16.47 27.16 19.54
CA LYS A 442 -15.08 27.59 19.78
C LYS A 442 -14.67 28.74 18.84
N GLY A 443 -15.64 29.42 18.23
CA GLY A 443 -15.36 30.49 17.28
C GLY A 443 -14.42 30.02 16.15
N TRP A 444 -13.35 30.74 15.92
CA TRP A 444 -12.32 30.47 14.90
C TRP A 444 -11.63 29.11 15.04
N GLU A 445 -11.50 28.58 16.24
CA GLU A 445 -10.87 27.29 16.55
C GLU A 445 -11.88 26.12 16.51
N THR A 446 -13.07 26.34 15.99
CA THR A 446 -14.06 25.28 15.84
C THR A 446 -13.61 24.33 14.72
N ASP A 447 -13.47 23.06 15.07
CA ASP A 447 -13.24 21.97 14.09
C ASP A 447 -14.49 21.73 13.26
N ILE A 448 -14.38 21.92 11.95
CA ILE A 448 -15.49 21.81 11.00
C ILE A 448 -15.73 20.38 10.51
N GLY A 449 -14.82 19.44 10.82
CA GLY A 449 -14.88 18.06 10.37
C GLY A 449 -14.54 17.87 8.89
N GLU A 450 -14.66 16.64 8.43
CA GLU A 450 -14.42 16.27 7.02
C GLU A 450 -15.42 16.99 6.12
N ASP A 451 -14.94 17.61 5.03
CA ASP A 451 -15.71 18.44 4.08
C ASP A 451 -16.61 19.50 4.74
N GLY A 452 -16.31 19.89 5.97
CA GLY A 452 -17.10 20.86 6.69
C GLY A 452 -18.53 20.39 6.97
N HIS A 453 -18.76 19.08 7.16
CA HIS A 453 -20.09 18.50 7.35
C HIS A 453 -20.86 19.06 8.56
N ARG A 454 -20.16 19.73 9.49
CA ARG A 454 -20.77 20.39 10.65
C ARG A 454 -21.33 21.77 10.33
N LEU A 455 -21.11 22.27 9.10
CA LEU A 455 -21.55 23.58 8.62
C LEU A 455 -22.69 23.44 7.61
N SER A 456 -23.55 24.45 7.56
CA SER A 456 -24.53 24.56 6.46
C SER A 456 -23.85 24.84 5.13
N GLY A 457 -24.54 24.57 4.00
CA GLY A 457 -24.03 24.86 2.66
C GLY A 457 -23.58 26.31 2.50
N GLY A 458 -24.40 27.28 2.96
CA GLY A 458 -24.06 28.69 2.90
C GLY A 458 -22.88 29.10 3.82
N GLN A 459 -22.70 28.41 4.95
CA GLN A 459 -21.53 28.64 5.81
C GLN A 459 -20.25 28.14 5.13
N ARG A 460 -20.28 26.94 4.54
CA ARG A 460 -19.15 26.43 3.77
C ARG A 460 -18.75 27.38 2.63
N GLN A 461 -19.74 27.87 1.91
CA GLN A 461 -19.53 28.80 0.79
C GLN A 461 -18.88 30.11 1.26
N ARG A 462 -19.36 30.71 2.38
CA ARG A 462 -18.74 31.92 2.94
C ARG A 462 -17.30 31.69 3.37
N LEU A 463 -16.97 30.53 3.93
CA LEU A 463 -15.56 30.20 4.22
C LEU A 463 -14.70 30.10 2.95
N ALA A 464 -15.24 29.51 1.87
CA ALA A 464 -14.51 29.47 0.60
C ALA A 464 -14.30 30.88 -0.01
N ILE A 465 -15.30 31.76 0.12
CA ILE A 465 -15.17 33.16 -0.29
C ILE A 465 -14.12 33.86 0.58
N ALA A 466 -14.16 33.68 1.89
CA ALA A 466 -13.14 34.25 2.79
C ALA A 466 -11.71 33.81 2.44
N ARG A 467 -11.55 32.51 2.12
CA ARG A 467 -10.28 31.93 1.62
C ARG A 467 -9.81 32.61 0.34
N ALA A 468 -10.73 32.80 -0.61
CA ALA A 468 -10.42 33.43 -1.91
C ALA A 468 -10.08 34.92 -1.76
N VAL A 469 -10.77 35.63 -0.88
CA VAL A 469 -10.48 37.04 -0.55
C VAL A 469 -9.13 37.15 0.16
N LEU A 470 -8.83 36.26 1.14
CA LEU A 470 -7.56 36.29 1.85
C LEU A 470 -6.36 36.02 0.96
N LYS A 471 -6.53 35.27 -0.11
CA LYS A 471 -5.48 35.03 -1.13
C LYS A 471 -5.03 36.34 -1.78
N ASP A 472 -5.92 37.34 -1.88
CA ASP A 472 -5.64 38.67 -2.41
C ASP A 472 -5.08 38.65 -3.84
N ALA A 473 -5.60 37.77 -4.69
CA ALA A 473 -5.19 37.66 -6.08
C ALA A 473 -5.87 38.73 -6.94
N PRO A 474 -5.17 39.30 -7.95
CA PRO A 474 -5.72 40.35 -8.82
C PRO A 474 -6.95 39.91 -9.64
N ILE A 475 -7.13 38.61 -9.86
CA ILE A 475 -8.27 38.06 -10.57
C ILE A 475 -9.08 37.19 -9.61
N LEU A 476 -10.40 37.47 -9.52
CA LEU A 476 -11.33 36.69 -8.71
C LEU A 476 -12.40 36.05 -9.59
N VAL A 477 -12.50 34.74 -9.49
CA VAL A 477 -13.45 33.93 -10.29
C VAL A 477 -14.47 33.28 -9.35
N PHE A 478 -15.75 33.45 -9.64
CA PHE A 478 -16.86 32.76 -8.97
C PHE A 478 -17.54 31.80 -9.94
N ASP A 479 -17.50 30.51 -9.67
CA ASP A 479 -18.22 29.50 -10.45
C ASP A 479 -19.48 29.04 -9.68
N GLU A 480 -20.64 29.61 -10.06
CA GLU A 480 -21.96 29.38 -9.42
C GLU A 480 -21.97 29.55 -7.88
N ALA A 481 -21.14 30.44 -7.35
CA ALA A 481 -20.97 30.61 -5.91
C ALA A 481 -22.17 31.29 -5.20
N THR A 482 -23.30 31.49 -5.83
CA THR A 482 -24.48 32.19 -5.30
C THR A 482 -25.77 31.41 -5.41
N SER A 483 -25.74 30.10 -5.70
CA SER A 483 -26.95 29.26 -5.81
C SER A 483 -27.41 28.72 -4.47
#